data_385cac1f43b539c0e82b2236d4a229b2
#
_entry.id   385cac1f43b539c0e82b2236d4a229b2
#
_cell.length_a   1.000
_cell.length_b   1.000
_cell.length_c   1.000
_cell.angle_alpha   90.00
_cell.angle_beta   90.00
_cell.angle_gamma   90.00
#
_symmetry.space_group_name_H-M   'P 1'
#
loop_
_entity.id
_entity.type
_entity.pdbx_description
1 polymer ?
#
loop_
_entity_poly.entity_id
_entity_poly.type
_entity_poly.pdbx_seq_one_letter_code
_entity_poly.pdbx_strand_id
1 'polypeptide(L)'
;MSRRERRESPFAARVWSVVRRIPPGRVATYGDVAAAAGRPRAARAVGNLMRECRRPDIPCHRVVAAGGRLGGYGGHEALKRSLLLAEGLSFSGSRIIQLDRVRWRRRQKI
;
A
#
# COMPACT_ATOMS: atom_id res chain seq x y z
N MET A 1 -7.35 -25.14 -12.81
CA MET A 1 -7.06 -23.84 -12.20
C MET A 1 -7.48 -23.83 -10.74
N SER A 2 -6.59 -23.44 -9.86
CA SER A 2 -6.89 -23.42 -8.44
C SER A 2 -7.79 -22.24 -8.09
N ARG A 3 -8.42 -22.32 -6.91
CA ARG A 3 -9.23 -21.20 -6.43
C ARG A 3 -8.39 -19.94 -6.28
N ARG A 4 -7.15 -20.08 -5.83
CA ARG A 4 -6.24 -18.95 -5.67
C ARG A 4 -5.98 -18.25 -6.99
N GLU A 5 -5.75 -19.01 -8.04
CA GLU A 5 -5.47 -18.45 -9.35
C GLU A 5 -6.66 -17.66 -9.88
N ARG A 6 -7.86 -18.16 -9.62
CA ARG A 6 -9.06 -17.47 -10.07
C ARG A 6 -9.28 -16.16 -9.35
N ARG A 7 -8.80 -16.04 -8.11
CA ARG A 7 -8.93 -14.81 -7.33
C ARG A 7 -7.94 -13.73 -7.74
N GLU A 8 -6.79 -14.15 -8.24
CA GLU A 8 -5.76 -13.19 -8.57
C GLU A 8 -5.97 -12.68 -9.99
N SER A 9 -6.77 -11.60 -10.08
CA SER A 9 -7.03 -10.96 -11.36
C SER A 9 -5.76 -10.31 -11.90
N PRO A 10 -5.73 -9.97 -13.21
CA PRO A 10 -4.60 -9.20 -13.75
C PRO A 10 -4.35 -7.90 -13.01
N PHE A 11 -5.41 -7.23 -12.57
CA PHE A 11 -5.24 -6.00 -11.80
C PHE A 11 -4.56 -6.29 -10.46
N ALA A 12 -5.00 -7.34 -9.75
CA ALA A 12 -4.38 -7.69 -8.47
C ALA A 12 -2.91 -8.02 -8.65
N ALA A 13 -2.55 -8.73 -9.71
CA ALA A 13 -1.15 -9.05 -9.98
C ALA A 13 -0.33 -7.76 -10.19
N ARG A 14 -0.90 -6.78 -10.90
CA ARG A 14 -0.22 -5.50 -11.09
C ARG A 14 -0.08 -4.75 -9.77
N VAL A 15 -1.10 -4.81 -8.91
CA VAL A 15 -1.04 -4.17 -7.59
C VAL A 15 0.11 -4.76 -6.78
N TRP A 16 0.22 -6.08 -6.72
CA TRP A 16 1.31 -6.72 -5.97
C TRP A 16 2.67 -6.31 -6.52
N SER A 17 2.80 -6.24 -7.83
CA SER A 17 4.04 -5.82 -8.48
C SER A 17 4.41 -4.40 -8.09
N VAL A 18 3.43 -3.50 -8.04
CA VAL A 18 3.66 -2.11 -7.65
C VAL A 18 4.09 -2.04 -6.17
N VAL A 19 3.37 -2.72 -5.30
CA VAL A 19 3.63 -2.66 -3.86
C VAL A 19 5.03 -3.17 -3.54
N ARG A 20 5.47 -4.21 -4.22
CA ARG A 20 6.82 -4.75 -4.01
C ARG A 20 7.92 -3.72 -4.23
N ARG A 21 7.67 -2.71 -5.02
CA ARG A 21 8.67 -1.70 -5.36
C ARG A 21 8.77 -0.57 -4.34
N ILE A 22 7.82 -0.48 -3.42
CA ILE A 22 7.84 0.60 -2.43
C ILE A 22 8.99 0.35 -1.46
N PRO A 23 9.99 1.24 -1.41
CA PRO A 23 11.15 1.00 -0.55
C PRO A 23 10.85 1.29 0.92
N PRO A 24 11.66 0.77 1.84
CA PRO A 24 11.55 1.11 3.25
C PRO A 24 11.65 2.61 3.45
N GLY A 25 10.86 3.16 4.36
CA GLY A 25 10.86 4.59 4.64
C GLY A 25 9.96 5.39 3.71
N ARG A 26 9.29 4.73 2.78
CA ARG A 26 8.36 5.38 1.87
C ARG A 26 7.00 4.71 1.95
N VAL A 27 5.96 5.46 1.61
CA VAL A 27 4.59 4.92 1.56
C VAL A 27 3.91 5.37 0.28
N ALA A 28 2.91 4.61 -0.15
CA ALA A 28 2.04 4.99 -1.24
C ALA A 28 0.60 4.93 -0.74
N THR A 29 -0.26 5.80 -1.28
CA THR A 29 -1.67 5.71 -0.93
C THR A 29 -2.35 4.65 -1.79
N TYR A 30 -3.55 4.24 -1.39
CA TYR A 30 -4.34 3.33 -2.24
C TYR A 30 -4.48 3.88 -3.65
N GLY A 31 -4.73 5.19 -3.77
CA GLY A 31 -4.86 5.81 -5.07
C GLY A 31 -3.57 5.79 -5.87
N ASP A 32 -2.43 5.99 -5.20
CA ASP A 32 -1.13 5.93 -5.88
C ASP A 32 -0.89 4.56 -6.47
N VAL A 33 -1.18 3.51 -5.69
CA VAL A 33 -1.00 2.14 -6.14
C VAL A 33 -1.97 1.82 -7.28
N ALA A 34 -3.21 2.25 -7.15
CA ALA A 34 -4.22 2.02 -8.19
C ALA A 34 -3.78 2.67 -9.52
N ALA A 35 -3.31 3.90 -9.46
CA ALA A 35 -2.85 4.61 -10.66
C ALA A 35 -1.65 3.91 -11.29
N ALA A 36 -0.69 3.51 -10.46
CA ALA A 36 0.50 2.81 -10.96
C ALA A 36 0.14 1.44 -11.55
N ALA A 37 -0.93 0.83 -11.06
CA ALA A 37 -1.40 -0.45 -11.58
C ALA A 37 -2.34 -0.30 -12.78
N GLY A 38 -2.55 0.92 -13.25
CA GLY A 38 -3.30 1.17 -14.47
C GLY A 38 -4.77 1.48 -14.30
N ARG A 39 -5.26 1.59 -13.05
CA ARG A 39 -6.66 1.91 -12.78
C ARG A 39 -6.77 2.95 -11.68
N PRO A 40 -6.57 4.24 -12.01
CA PRO A 40 -6.52 5.27 -10.97
C PRO A 40 -7.80 5.42 -10.14
N ARG A 41 -8.92 4.91 -10.62
CA ARG A 41 -10.18 4.98 -9.87
C ARG A 41 -10.41 3.77 -8.97
N ALA A 42 -9.46 2.84 -8.91
CA ALA A 42 -9.65 1.58 -8.19
C ALA A 42 -9.02 1.59 -6.79
N ALA A 43 -8.95 2.76 -6.15
CA ALA A 43 -8.35 2.87 -4.82
C ALA A 43 -9.03 1.94 -3.79
N ARG A 44 -10.36 1.83 -3.85
CA ARG A 44 -11.09 0.96 -2.93
C ARG A 44 -10.69 -0.50 -3.11
N ALA A 45 -10.53 -0.92 -4.37
CA ALA A 45 -10.10 -2.29 -4.63
C ALA A 45 -8.71 -2.55 -4.09
N VAL A 46 -7.80 -1.57 -4.21
CA VAL A 46 -6.46 -1.68 -3.62
C VAL A 46 -6.57 -1.81 -2.11
N GLY A 47 -7.40 -0.98 -1.47
CA GLY A 47 -7.61 -1.06 -0.03
C GLY A 47 -8.07 -2.45 0.41
N ASN A 48 -8.99 -3.06 -0.36
CA ASN A 48 -9.46 -4.41 -0.05
C ASN A 48 -8.34 -5.42 -0.18
N LEU A 49 -7.52 -5.32 -1.22
CA LEU A 49 -6.39 -6.22 -1.40
C LEU A 49 -5.39 -6.08 -0.25
N MET A 50 -5.11 -4.87 0.19
CA MET A 50 -4.18 -4.65 1.29
C MET A 50 -4.72 -5.23 2.60
N ARG A 51 -6.02 -5.09 2.82
CA ARG A 51 -6.66 -5.62 4.02
C ARG A 51 -6.56 -7.13 4.09
N GLU A 52 -6.62 -7.79 2.93
CA GLU A 52 -6.58 -9.24 2.85
C GLU A 52 -5.17 -9.79 2.64
N CYS A 53 -4.17 -8.94 2.56
CA CYS A 53 -2.81 -9.37 2.27
C CYS A 53 -2.26 -10.25 3.39
N ARG A 54 -1.76 -11.42 3.00
CA ARG A 54 -1.12 -12.37 3.90
C ARG A 54 0.25 -12.78 3.36
N ARG A 55 0.82 -11.96 2.49
CA ARG A 55 2.05 -12.29 1.78
C ARG A 55 3.22 -11.60 2.43
N PRO A 56 4.08 -12.35 3.14
CA PRO A 56 5.21 -11.73 3.86
C PRO A 56 6.25 -11.08 2.94
N ASP A 57 6.27 -11.48 1.67
CA ASP A 57 7.22 -10.94 0.71
C ASP A 57 6.75 -9.61 0.11
N ILE A 58 5.54 -9.16 0.44
CA ILE A 58 4.99 -7.92 -0.10
C ILE A 58 4.82 -6.92 1.03
N PRO A 59 5.45 -5.73 0.94
CA PRO A 59 5.39 -4.75 2.04
C PRO A 59 4.05 -4.00 2.05
N CYS A 60 2.96 -4.71 2.30
CA CYS A 60 1.62 -4.12 2.31
C CYS A 60 1.48 -3.02 3.36
N HIS A 61 2.30 -3.05 4.41
CA HIS A 61 2.27 -2.02 5.45
C HIS A 61 2.68 -0.64 4.91
N ARG A 62 3.32 -0.59 3.74
CA ARG A 62 3.73 0.67 3.12
C ARG A 62 2.65 1.29 2.25
N VAL A 63 1.44 0.72 2.27
CA VAL A 63 0.31 1.28 1.54
C VAL A 63 -0.68 1.83 2.55
N VAL A 64 -1.03 3.10 2.41
CA VAL A 64 -1.84 3.81 3.40
C VAL A 64 -3.05 4.45 2.71
N ALA A 65 -3.99 4.91 3.53
CA ALA A 65 -5.18 5.58 3.01
C ALA A 65 -4.84 7.02 2.62
N ALA A 66 -5.78 7.65 1.92
CA ALA A 66 -5.64 9.03 1.50
C ALA A 66 -5.32 9.94 2.69
N GLY A 67 -4.45 10.92 2.46
CA GLY A 67 -4.05 11.85 3.50
C GLY A 67 -3.08 11.29 4.51
N GLY A 68 -2.58 10.07 4.32
CA GLY A 68 -1.61 9.46 5.22
C GLY A 68 -2.22 8.71 6.38
N ARG A 69 -3.53 8.48 6.36
CA ARG A 69 -4.15 7.64 7.40
C ARG A 69 -3.66 6.21 7.22
N LEU A 70 -3.51 5.49 8.33
CA LEU A 70 -2.94 4.14 8.27
C LEU A 70 -3.71 3.21 7.34
N GLY A 71 -5.02 3.25 7.36
CA GLY A 71 -5.82 2.33 6.57
C GLY A 71 -5.81 0.94 7.17
N GLY A 72 -6.45 0.00 6.46
CA GLY A 72 -6.58 -1.36 6.95
C GLY A 72 -5.33 -2.19 6.74
N TYR A 73 -5.15 -3.15 7.64
CA TYR A 73 -4.05 -4.10 7.54
C TYR A 73 -4.50 -5.43 8.18
N GLY A 74 -5.66 -5.91 7.73
CA GLY A 74 -6.19 -7.17 8.20
C GLY A 74 -6.44 -7.22 9.70
N GLY A 75 -6.81 -6.10 10.32
CA GLY A 75 -7.02 -6.02 11.76
C GLY A 75 -5.74 -5.82 12.55
N HIS A 76 -4.63 -5.58 11.90
CA HIS A 76 -3.32 -5.43 12.56
C HIS A 76 -2.77 -4.02 12.41
N GLU A 77 -3.61 -3.01 12.69
CA GLU A 77 -3.19 -1.61 12.56
C GLU A 77 -1.99 -1.30 13.46
N ALA A 78 -1.96 -1.86 14.67
CA ALA A 78 -0.84 -1.62 15.58
C ALA A 78 0.46 -2.15 15.00
N LEU A 79 0.42 -3.31 14.37
CA LEU A 79 1.60 -3.88 13.72
C LEU A 79 2.04 -3.01 12.55
N LYS A 80 1.09 -2.58 11.74
CA LYS A 80 1.38 -1.70 10.61
C LYS A 80 2.08 -0.44 11.08
N ARG A 81 1.57 0.18 12.14
CA ARG A 81 2.17 1.38 12.72
C ARG A 81 3.59 1.10 13.21
N SER A 82 3.79 -0.01 13.91
CA SER A 82 5.11 -0.38 14.42
C SER A 82 6.12 -0.57 13.31
N LEU A 83 5.70 -1.22 12.23
CA LEU A 83 6.58 -1.46 11.09
C LEU A 83 7.00 -0.12 10.45
N LEU A 84 6.05 0.78 10.27
CA LEU A 84 6.34 2.07 9.66
C LEU A 84 7.20 2.94 10.57
N LEU A 85 6.96 2.91 11.88
CA LEU A 85 7.83 3.62 12.83
C LEU A 85 9.26 3.10 12.75
N ALA A 86 9.42 1.78 12.66
CA ALA A 86 10.75 1.18 12.52
C ALA A 86 11.45 1.61 11.24
N GLU A 87 10.70 1.98 10.23
CA GLU A 87 11.25 2.46 8.96
C GLU A 87 11.50 3.97 8.97
N GLY A 88 11.27 4.61 10.10
CA GLY A 88 11.62 6.02 10.26
C GLY A 88 10.48 7.00 10.03
N LEU A 89 9.26 6.51 9.84
CA LEU A 89 8.12 7.42 9.65
C LEU A 89 7.62 7.92 11.00
N SER A 90 6.99 9.08 10.99
CA SER A 90 6.42 9.69 12.19
C SER A 90 4.92 9.86 12.04
N PHE A 91 4.22 9.85 13.16
CA PHE A 91 2.77 9.92 13.18
C PHE A 91 2.26 11.03 14.07
N SER A 92 1.11 11.58 13.71
CA SER A 92 0.29 12.39 14.59
C SER A 92 -1.06 11.66 14.66
N GLY A 93 -1.34 11.05 15.81
CA GLY A 93 -2.49 10.17 15.91
C GLY A 93 -2.32 8.98 14.98
N SER A 94 -3.32 8.74 14.12
CA SER A 94 -3.29 7.63 13.17
C SER A 94 -2.87 8.06 11.77
N ARG A 95 -2.24 9.24 11.67
CA ARG A 95 -1.89 9.82 10.37
C ARG A 95 -0.40 10.08 10.29
N ILE A 96 0.19 9.73 9.14
CA ILE A 96 1.60 9.99 8.87
C ILE A 96 1.79 11.49 8.70
N ILE A 97 2.78 12.06 9.38
CA ILE A 97 3.12 13.47 9.19
C ILE A 97 4.12 13.61 8.05
N GLN A 98 4.07 14.76 7.39
CA GLN A 98 4.96 15.08 6.27
C GLN A 98 4.85 14.04 5.14
N LEU A 99 3.60 13.67 4.85
CA LEU A 99 3.33 12.66 3.82
C LEU A 99 4.05 12.97 2.50
N ASP A 100 4.10 14.25 2.12
CA ASP A 100 4.72 14.64 0.85
C ASP A 100 6.17 14.22 0.76
N ARG A 101 6.87 14.19 1.89
CA ARG A 101 8.29 13.82 1.91
C ARG A 101 8.52 12.33 1.80
N VAL A 102 7.60 11.53 2.33
CA VAL A 102 7.78 10.08 2.38
C VAL A 102 6.92 9.37 1.36
N ARG A 103 6.12 10.11 0.61
CA ARG A 103 5.24 9.53 -0.39
C ARG A 103 6.04 9.04 -1.58
N TRP A 104 5.87 7.76 -1.90
CA TRP A 104 6.50 7.16 -3.04
C TRP A 104 5.52 7.17 -4.20
N ARG A 105 5.99 7.63 -5.34
CA ARG A 105 5.19 7.60 -6.55
C ARG A 105 6.03 7.03 -7.67
N ARG A 106 5.38 6.24 -8.50
CA ARG A 106 6.05 5.74 -9.67
C ARG A 106 6.56 6.94 -10.47
N ARG A 107 7.86 6.92 -10.77
CA ARG A 107 8.47 8.02 -11.49
C ARG A 107 7.89 8.09 -12.89
N GLN A 108 7.44 9.27 -13.28
CA GLN A 108 7.00 9.49 -14.64
C GLN A 108 8.18 9.87 -15.50
N LYS A 109 8.22 9.29 -16.67
CA LYS A 109 9.19 9.74 -17.65
C LYS A 109 8.78 11.07 -18.22
N ILE A 110 9.74 11.91 -18.39
CA ILE A 110 9.51 13.21 -18.97
C ILE A 110 9.81 13.16 -20.45
#